data_ecd4dc8fd0563fa058a58038a6ce425c
#
_entry.id   ecd4dc8fd0563fa058a58038a6ce425c
#
_cell.length_a   1.000
_cell.length_b   1.000
_cell.length_c   1.000
_cell.angle_alpha   90.00
_cell.angle_beta   90.00
_cell.angle_gamma   90.00
#
_symmetry.space_group_name_H-M   'P 1'
#
loop_
_entity.id
_entity.type
_entity.pdbx_description
1 polymer ?
#
loop_
_entity_poly.entity_id
_entity_poly.type
_entity_poly.pdbx_seq_one_letter_code
_entity_poly.pdbx_strand_id
1 'polypeptide(L)'
;MKKATVYCIALITIVLASCSSPKKVKTEEASATTGATEKKTQTNNTQAMTKVLLKTTFGDITIALYNDTPQHRDNFHKLVNDKFYDGVLFHRIIQGFMIQGGDPDSKTAKPGQRLGSGDVGYTIPAEFVPAHFHKRGAVCAARMGDNVNPQKASSGCQFYIVDGTVYDNDKLNMIAQRTGKTFTPEQVQAYTTVGGAPFLDGDYTVFGEVISGMEVVDKIASQPKDGADRPVEDIKIISATMLR
;
A
#
# COMPACT_ATOMS: atom_id res chain seq x y z
N MET A 1 -54.88 2.30 -22.46
CA MET A 1 -54.80 3.37 -23.48
C MET A 1 -53.29 3.65 -23.66
N LYS A 2 -52.71 3.04 -24.62
CA LYS A 2 -52.19 3.42 -25.95
C LYS A 2 -51.61 4.86 -25.96
N LYS A 3 -50.27 4.97 -26.11
CA LYS A 3 -49.66 5.63 -27.28
C LYS A 3 -48.15 5.37 -27.30
N ALA A 4 -47.76 4.66 -28.33
CA ALA A 4 -46.43 4.57 -28.88
C ALA A 4 -46.16 5.79 -29.76
N THR A 5 -44.95 6.27 -29.85
CA THR A 5 -44.49 7.06 -30.99
C THR A 5 -43.05 6.70 -31.31
N VAL A 6 -42.86 6.34 -32.56
CA VAL A 6 -41.69 5.87 -33.28
C VAL A 6 -41.19 7.05 -34.15
N TYR A 7 -40.01 6.88 -34.72
CA TYR A 7 -39.26 7.64 -35.77
C TYR A 7 -38.20 8.64 -35.23
N CYS A 8 -37.02 8.75 -35.80
CA CYS A 8 -36.55 8.55 -37.17
C CYS A 8 -35.04 8.33 -37.24
N ILE A 9 -34.66 7.50 -38.17
CA ILE A 9 -33.30 7.22 -38.70
C ILE A 9 -32.85 8.39 -39.55
N ALA A 10 -31.57 8.79 -39.49
CA ALA A 10 -30.92 9.47 -40.58
C ALA A 10 -29.45 8.95 -40.73
N LEU A 11 -29.30 8.11 -41.76
CA LEU A 11 -28.05 7.80 -42.43
C LEU A 11 -27.62 9.04 -43.26
N ILE A 12 -26.36 9.42 -43.16
CA ILE A 12 -25.69 10.18 -44.22
C ILE A 12 -24.33 9.53 -44.50
N THR A 13 -24.29 8.85 -45.63
CA THR A 13 -23.09 8.42 -46.35
C THR A 13 -22.67 9.52 -47.31
N ILE A 14 -21.40 9.94 -47.32
CA ILE A 14 -20.76 10.60 -48.48
C ILE A 14 -19.37 10.02 -48.69
N VAL A 15 -19.11 9.77 -49.92
CA VAL A 15 -18.19 8.95 -50.65
C VAL A 15 -16.98 9.80 -51.14
N LEU A 16 -15.79 9.17 -51.10
CA LEU A 16 -14.62 9.28 -52.01
C LEU A 16 -14.11 10.63 -52.57
N ALA A 17 -12.81 10.85 -52.43
CA ALA A 17 -11.96 11.06 -53.63
C ALA A 17 -10.47 10.84 -53.31
N SER A 18 -9.91 9.98 -54.09
CA SER A 18 -8.51 9.62 -54.31
C SER A 18 -7.77 10.75 -55.04
N CYS A 19 -6.47 10.95 -54.71
CA CYS A 19 -5.46 11.32 -55.72
C CYS A 19 -4.06 10.93 -55.24
N SER A 20 -3.48 10.05 -55.98
CA SER A 20 -2.09 9.58 -55.95
C SER A 20 -1.19 10.53 -56.79
N SER A 21 0.07 10.74 -56.42
CA SER A 21 1.23 10.65 -57.34
C SER A 21 2.56 10.80 -56.61
N PRO A 22 3.65 10.19 -57.14
CA PRO A 22 4.91 9.97 -56.44
C PRO A 22 5.98 10.98 -56.78
N LYS A 23 6.93 11.25 -55.87
CA LYS A 23 8.23 11.92 -56.24
C LYS A 23 9.44 11.25 -55.59
N LYS A 24 10.19 10.60 -56.50
CA LYS A 24 11.65 10.47 -56.65
C LYS A 24 12.55 10.39 -55.40
N VAL A 25 13.17 9.22 -55.37
CA VAL A 25 14.47 8.88 -54.77
C VAL A 25 15.56 9.90 -55.11
N LYS A 26 16.31 10.33 -54.10
CA LYS A 26 17.72 10.77 -54.26
C LYS A 26 18.52 10.04 -53.19
N THR A 27 19.38 9.19 -53.68
CA THR A 27 20.50 8.54 -52.98
C THR A 27 21.58 9.60 -52.77
N GLU A 28 22.03 9.76 -51.53
CA GLU A 28 23.32 10.34 -51.21
C GLU A 28 24.01 9.54 -50.11
N GLU A 29 25.28 9.24 -50.38
CA GLU A 29 26.15 8.35 -49.66
C GLU A 29 26.63 8.87 -48.32
N ALA A 30 26.85 7.89 -47.45
CA ALA A 30 27.85 7.72 -46.39
C ALA A 30 28.57 8.98 -45.82
N SER A 31 28.41 9.16 -44.53
CA SER A 31 29.52 9.54 -43.64
C SER A 31 29.36 8.85 -42.31
N ALA A 32 30.27 7.95 -42.01
CA ALA A 32 30.41 7.27 -40.75
C ALA A 32 30.85 8.28 -39.69
N THR A 33 30.00 8.52 -38.70
CA THR A 33 30.42 9.14 -37.44
C THR A 33 30.11 8.21 -36.30
N THR A 34 31.17 7.75 -35.70
CA THR A 34 31.23 6.91 -34.50
C THR A 34 30.52 7.61 -33.36
N GLY A 35 29.25 7.28 -33.15
CA GLY A 35 28.48 7.70 -31.98
C GLY A 35 28.78 6.74 -30.82
N ALA A 36 29.57 7.17 -29.87
CA ALA A 36 29.77 6.47 -28.62
C ALA A 36 28.42 6.27 -27.93
N THR A 37 28.03 4.99 -27.78
CA THR A 37 26.89 4.59 -26.97
C THR A 37 27.23 4.89 -25.51
N GLU A 38 26.77 6.02 -24.99
CA GLU A 38 26.77 6.26 -23.57
C GLU A 38 25.90 5.17 -22.89
N LYS A 39 26.58 4.17 -22.37
CA LYS A 39 26.01 3.25 -21.42
C LYS A 39 25.63 4.05 -20.19
N LYS A 40 24.34 4.44 -20.06
CA LYS A 40 23.80 4.92 -18.79
C LYS A 40 24.03 3.78 -17.78
N THR A 41 25.11 3.92 -17.03
CA THR A 41 25.35 3.14 -15.83
C THR A 41 24.20 3.49 -14.87
N GLN A 42 23.19 2.65 -14.77
CA GLN A 42 22.29 2.66 -13.64
C GLN A 42 23.16 2.38 -12.41
N THR A 43 23.57 3.43 -11.74
CA THR A 43 24.08 3.31 -10.39
C THR A 43 22.93 2.78 -9.55
N ASN A 44 22.93 1.47 -9.31
CA ASN A 44 22.15 0.87 -8.23
C ASN A 44 22.66 1.51 -6.93
N ASN A 45 22.07 2.63 -6.59
CA ASN A 45 22.26 3.22 -5.27
C ASN A 45 21.47 2.35 -4.28
N THR A 46 22.10 1.25 -3.85
CA THR A 46 21.59 0.37 -2.80
C THR A 46 21.77 1.09 -1.46
N GLN A 47 21.10 2.23 -1.33
CA GLN A 47 21.05 2.88 -0.02
C GLN A 47 20.38 1.91 0.95
N ALA A 48 21.07 1.59 2.05
CA ALA A 48 20.54 0.68 3.06
C ALA A 48 19.16 1.18 3.52
N MET A 49 18.20 0.25 3.64
CA MET A 49 16.86 0.58 4.12
C MET A 49 16.94 1.13 5.54
N THR A 50 16.16 2.15 5.79
CA THR A 50 15.95 2.69 7.12
C THR A 50 15.25 1.67 8.00
N LYS A 51 15.79 1.35 9.17
CA LYS A 51 15.22 0.38 10.10
C LYS A 51 14.68 1.07 11.35
N VAL A 52 13.55 0.59 11.86
CA VAL A 52 12.92 1.09 13.08
C VAL A 52 12.61 -0.08 14.00
N LEU A 53 12.97 0.07 15.27
CA LEU A 53 12.60 -0.83 16.36
C LEU A 53 11.36 -0.27 17.06
N LEU A 54 10.28 -1.03 17.04
CA LEU A 54 9.07 -0.80 17.84
C LEU A 54 9.14 -1.69 19.08
N LYS A 55 9.37 -1.13 20.25
CA LYS A 55 9.25 -1.85 21.52
C LYS A 55 7.79 -1.83 21.95
N THR A 56 7.18 -2.99 22.12
CA THR A 56 5.78 -3.11 22.52
C THR A 56 5.64 -3.82 23.87
N THR A 57 4.45 -3.77 24.44
CA THR A 57 4.12 -4.54 25.66
C THR A 57 4.16 -6.06 25.44
N PHE A 58 4.22 -6.54 24.19
CA PHE A 58 4.27 -7.95 23.82
C PHE A 58 5.62 -8.42 23.28
N GLY A 59 6.57 -7.50 23.11
CA GLY A 59 7.91 -7.76 22.57
C GLY A 59 8.32 -6.73 21.53
N ASP A 60 9.44 -6.99 20.89
CA ASP A 60 10.07 -6.09 19.93
C ASP A 60 9.70 -6.48 18.49
N ILE A 61 9.36 -5.48 17.67
CA ILE A 61 9.13 -5.63 16.23
C ILE A 61 10.13 -4.71 15.51
N THR A 62 10.93 -5.27 14.60
CA THR A 62 11.82 -4.47 13.76
C THR A 62 11.24 -4.39 12.35
N ILE A 63 11.07 -3.16 11.85
CA ILE A 63 10.60 -2.90 10.49
C ILE A 63 11.70 -2.25 9.66
N ALA A 64 11.71 -2.54 8.35
CA ALA A 64 12.53 -1.86 7.35
C ALA A 64 11.61 -1.02 6.46
N LEU A 65 11.97 0.25 6.23
CA LEU A 65 11.20 1.17 5.39
C LEU A 65 11.79 1.19 3.98
N TYR A 66 10.93 1.17 2.97
CA TYR A 66 11.32 1.14 1.57
C TYR A 66 11.80 2.52 1.08
N ASN A 67 12.82 2.54 0.24
CA ASN A 67 13.40 3.78 -0.29
C ASN A 67 12.60 4.38 -1.45
N ASP A 68 11.79 3.58 -2.12
CA ASP A 68 10.96 3.95 -3.27
C ASP A 68 9.53 4.38 -2.89
N THR A 69 9.25 4.49 -1.59
CA THR A 69 8.10 5.20 -1.02
C THR A 69 8.59 6.35 -0.11
N PRO A 70 9.31 7.33 -0.67
CA PRO A 70 10.07 8.30 0.13
C PRO A 70 9.20 9.18 1.02
N GLN A 71 7.99 9.57 0.59
CA GLN A 71 7.12 10.43 1.40
C GLN A 71 6.65 9.70 2.67
N HIS A 72 6.24 8.44 2.55
CA HIS A 72 5.83 7.63 3.71
C HIS A 72 7.02 7.29 4.60
N ARG A 73 8.17 6.89 4.01
CA ARG A 73 9.41 6.62 4.75
C ARG A 73 9.84 7.84 5.57
N ASP A 74 9.95 9.00 4.94
CA ASP A 74 10.49 10.21 5.57
C ASP A 74 9.53 10.75 6.63
N ASN A 75 8.22 10.65 6.39
CA ASN A 75 7.21 10.99 7.38
C ASN A 75 7.26 10.06 8.60
N PHE A 76 7.33 8.74 8.38
CA PHE A 76 7.44 7.78 9.48
C PHE A 76 8.73 7.99 10.28
N HIS A 77 9.85 8.22 9.59
CA HIS A 77 11.13 8.59 10.20
C HIS A 77 11.02 9.85 11.07
N LYS A 78 10.37 10.90 10.56
CA LYS A 78 10.12 12.13 11.33
C LYS A 78 9.33 11.84 12.60
N LEU A 79 8.21 11.11 12.50
CA LEU A 79 7.36 10.79 13.65
C LEU A 79 8.07 9.93 14.71
N VAL A 80 8.95 9.02 14.28
CA VAL A 80 9.82 8.23 15.19
C VAL A 80 10.79 9.14 15.93
N ASN A 81 11.47 10.06 15.24
CA ASN A 81 12.41 11.00 15.86
C ASN A 81 11.71 11.97 16.83
N ASP A 82 10.49 12.38 16.50
CA ASP A 82 9.64 13.23 17.34
C ASP A 82 9.03 12.46 18.55
N LYS A 83 9.33 11.15 18.68
CA LYS A 83 8.74 10.25 19.69
C LYS A 83 7.22 10.20 19.64
N PHE A 84 6.67 10.44 18.46
CA PHE A 84 5.21 10.47 18.27
C PHE A 84 4.57 9.13 18.63
N TYR A 85 5.22 8.01 18.27
CA TYR A 85 4.66 6.69 18.53
C TYR A 85 4.83 6.19 19.96
N ASP A 86 5.62 6.88 20.80
CA ASP A 86 5.80 6.49 22.20
C ASP A 86 4.48 6.63 22.96
N GLY A 87 4.02 5.53 23.52
CA GLY A 87 2.75 5.45 24.25
C GLY A 87 1.48 5.24 23.41
N VAL A 88 1.58 5.24 22.07
CA VAL A 88 0.46 4.96 21.17
C VAL A 88 0.06 3.48 21.23
N LEU A 89 -1.23 3.19 21.07
CA LEU A 89 -1.76 1.83 21.12
C LEU A 89 -1.89 1.21 19.72
N PHE A 90 -1.77 -0.12 19.65
CA PHE A 90 -2.44 -0.90 18.61
C PHE A 90 -3.92 -0.96 18.94
N HIS A 91 -4.69 -0.03 18.39
CA HIS A 91 -6.08 0.21 18.76
C HIS A 91 -7.09 -0.64 17.98
N ARG A 92 -6.64 -1.36 16.94
CA ARG A 92 -7.46 -2.29 16.16
C ARG A 92 -6.64 -3.50 15.76
N ILE A 93 -7.15 -4.68 16.08
CA ILE A 93 -6.48 -5.96 15.75
C ILE A 93 -7.49 -6.93 15.15
N ILE A 94 -7.08 -7.62 14.09
CA ILE A 94 -7.86 -8.69 13.47
C ILE A 94 -6.92 -9.82 13.08
N GLN A 95 -7.03 -10.93 13.79
CA GLN A 95 -6.25 -12.13 13.50
C GLN A 95 -6.51 -12.60 12.07
N GLY A 96 -5.45 -12.98 11.36
CA GLY A 96 -5.50 -13.33 9.94
C GLY A 96 -5.62 -12.13 8.99
N PHE A 97 -5.61 -10.90 9.53
CA PHE A 97 -5.65 -9.69 8.70
C PHE A 97 -4.53 -8.70 9.07
N MET A 98 -4.64 -7.96 10.18
CA MET A 98 -3.66 -6.93 10.51
C MET A 98 -3.73 -6.47 11.97
N ILE A 99 -2.67 -5.78 12.43
CA ILE A 99 -2.66 -4.96 13.63
C ILE A 99 -2.46 -3.49 13.24
N GLN A 100 -3.29 -2.58 13.74
CA GLN A 100 -3.29 -1.16 13.37
C GLN A 100 -3.04 -0.27 14.58
N GLY A 101 -2.14 0.70 14.42
CA GLY A 101 -1.78 1.71 15.42
C GLY A 101 -1.60 3.09 14.81
N GLY A 102 -1.08 4.03 15.61
CA GLY A 102 -0.74 5.37 15.13
C GLY A 102 -1.79 6.45 15.42
N ASP A 103 -2.90 6.13 16.08
CA ASP A 103 -3.88 7.10 16.50
C ASP A 103 -3.34 7.89 17.72
N PRO A 104 -3.13 9.23 17.63
CA PRO A 104 -2.61 10.03 18.74
C PRO A 104 -3.52 10.06 19.97
N ASP A 105 -4.84 9.96 19.77
CA ASP A 105 -5.83 9.98 20.85
C ASP A 105 -5.73 8.71 21.72
N SER A 106 -5.09 7.67 21.20
CA SER A 106 -4.90 6.41 21.92
C SER A 106 -3.96 6.52 23.13
N LYS A 107 -3.09 7.55 23.18
CA LYS A 107 -2.13 7.74 24.29
C LYS A 107 -2.80 7.96 25.64
N THR A 108 -3.97 8.57 25.63
CA THR A 108 -4.73 8.94 26.84
C THR A 108 -6.13 8.31 26.85
N ALA A 109 -6.34 7.31 26.00
CA ALA A 109 -7.64 6.69 25.84
C ALA A 109 -8.08 5.94 27.12
N LYS A 110 -9.37 6.07 27.42
CA LYS A 110 -10.02 5.28 28.48
C LYS A 110 -10.38 3.88 27.96
N PRO A 111 -10.48 2.89 28.84
CA PRO A 111 -11.00 1.57 28.45
C PRO A 111 -12.35 1.70 27.71
N GLY A 112 -12.50 0.98 26.58
CA GLY A 112 -13.70 1.00 25.74
C GLY A 112 -13.92 2.28 24.92
N GLN A 113 -13.03 3.28 25.00
CA GLN A 113 -13.12 4.47 24.14
C GLN A 113 -12.90 4.08 22.67
N ARG A 114 -13.74 4.58 21.76
CA ARG A 114 -13.55 4.43 20.32
C ARG A 114 -12.30 5.17 19.86
N LEU A 115 -11.49 4.50 19.06
CA LEU A 115 -10.24 5.01 18.49
C LEU A 115 -10.24 4.81 16.97
N GLY A 116 -9.20 5.32 16.31
CA GLY A 116 -9.01 5.21 14.87
C GLY A 116 -9.39 6.47 14.08
N SER A 117 -9.86 7.52 14.78
CA SER A 117 -10.23 8.81 14.15
C SER A 117 -9.20 9.91 14.36
N GLY A 118 -8.23 9.72 15.26
CA GLY A 118 -7.18 10.70 15.52
C GLY A 118 -6.22 10.82 14.33
N ASP A 119 -5.77 12.03 14.05
CA ASP A 119 -4.81 12.33 13.00
C ASP A 119 -3.82 13.42 13.42
N VAL A 120 -2.91 13.77 12.52
CA VAL A 120 -1.88 14.81 12.71
C VAL A 120 -2.16 16.06 11.89
N GLY A 121 -3.36 16.19 11.31
CA GLY A 121 -3.81 17.36 10.55
C GLY A 121 -3.32 17.39 9.11
N TYR A 122 -2.72 16.31 8.61
CA TYR A 122 -2.31 16.18 7.20
C TYR A 122 -2.40 14.74 6.70
N THR A 123 -2.43 14.61 5.37
CA THR A 123 -2.38 13.32 4.66
C THR A 123 -1.15 13.23 3.78
N ILE A 124 -0.78 12.02 3.37
CA ILE A 124 0.33 11.75 2.47
C ILE A 124 -0.24 11.24 1.14
N PRO A 125 0.14 11.82 -0.01
CA PRO A 125 -0.23 11.27 -1.31
C PRO A 125 0.13 9.79 -1.41
N ALA A 126 -0.72 9.00 -2.08
CA ALA A 126 -0.46 7.58 -2.26
C ALA A 126 0.84 7.32 -3.04
N GLU A 127 1.63 6.35 -2.59
CA GLU A 127 2.85 5.87 -3.27
C GLU A 127 2.67 4.38 -3.58
N PHE A 128 1.88 4.07 -4.62
CA PHE A 128 1.64 2.68 -5.02
C PHE A 128 2.78 2.16 -5.88
N VAL A 129 3.62 1.31 -5.30
CA VAL A 129 4.73 0.64 -5.98
C VAL A 129 4.31 -0.81 -6.23
N PRO A 130 4.21 -1.28 -7.50
CA PRO A 130 3.71 -2.62 -7.81
C PRO A 130 4.51 -3.77 -7.19
N ALA A 131 5.80 -3.56 -6.91
CA ALA A 131 6.64 -4.54 -6.25
C ALA A 131 6.33 -4.69 -4.74
N HIS A 132 5.63 -3.72 -4.15
CA HIS A 132 5.26 -3.73 -2.74
C HIS A 132 3.77 -4.06 -2.60
N PHE A 133 3.49 -5.23 -2.08
CA PHE A 133 2.14 -5.75 -1.95
C PHE A 133 1.89 -6.27 -0.52
N HIS A 134 0.63 -6.51 -0.18
CA HIS A 134 0.19 -6.82 1.18
C HIS A 134 0.50 -8.26 1.60
N LYS A 135 1.74 -8.74 1.39
CA LYS A 135 2.20 -10.01 1.96
C LYS A 135 2.22 -9.92 3.49
N ARG A 136 2.21 -11.05 4.15
CA ARG A 136 2.43 -11.13 5.60
C ARG A 136 3.68 -10.36 6.01
N GLY A 137 3.57 -9.51 7.03
CA GLY A 137 4.63 -8.63 7.51
C GLY A 137 4.75 -7.29 6.78
N ALA A 138 3.95 -7.02 5.73
CA ALA A 138 3.93 -5.71 5.08
C ALA A 138 3.51 -4.61 6.07
N VAL A 139 4.22 -3.47 6.03
CA VAL A 139 3.91 -2.26 6.80
C VAL A 139 3.25 -1.25 5.87
N CYS A 140 2.02 -0.88 6.18
CA CYS A 140 1.14 -0.15 5.28
C CYS A 140 0.52 1.06 5.97
N ALA A 141 0.24 2.10 5.20
CA ALA A 141 -0.44 3.30 5.70
C ALA A 141 -1.95 3.10 5.71
N ALA A 142 -2.59 3.43 6.85
CA ALA A 142 -4.05 3.50 6.91
C ALA A 142 -4.57 4.73 6.14
N ARG A 143 -5.84 4.70 5.75
CA ARG A 143 -6.50 5.82 5.08
C ARG A 143 -8.02 5.82 5.28
N MET A 144 -8.65 6.94 5.00
CA MET A 144 -10.10 7.04 4.92
C MET A 144 -10.65 6.30 3.69
N GLY A 145 -11.90 5.88 3.75
CA GLY A 145 -12.58 5.18 2.65
C GLY A 145 -12.77 6.05 1.39
N ASP A 146 -12.92 5.40 0.22
CA ASP A 146 -12.94 6.06 -1.09
C ASP A 146 -14.06 7.11 -1.25
N ASN A 147 -15.18 6.96 -0.53
CA ASN A 147 -16.31 7.90 -0.57
C ASN A 147 -15.96 9.30 -0.04
N VAL A 148 -14.95 9.42 0.83
CA VAL A 148 -14.46 10.70 1.40
C VAL A 148 -13.02 10.99 1.00
N ASN A 149 -12.33 10.02 0.40
CA ASN A 149 -10.93 10.11 0.02
C ASN A 149 -10.68 9.42 -1.33
N PRO A 150 -11.24 9.94 -2.43
CA PRO A 150 -11.12 9.32 -3.77
C PRO A 150 -9.67 9.29 -4.29
N GLN A 151 -8.80 10.16 -3.79
CA GLN A 151 -7.38 10.19 -4.13
C GLN A 151 -6.56 9.15 -3.37
N LYS A 152 -7.18 8.40 -2.46
CA LYS A 152 -6.53 7.35 -1.65
C LYS A 152 -5.31 7.86 -0.87
N ALA A 153 -5.31 9.13 -0.48
CA ALA A 153 -4.25 9.71 0.34
C ALA A 153 -4.20 9.00 1.70
N SER A 154 -3.01 8.73 2.17
CA SER A 154 -2.78 8.03 3.44
C SER A 154 -2.93 8.96 4.65
N SER A 155 -3.31 8.41 5.79
CA SER A 155 -3.18 9.09 7.08
C SER A 155 -1.72 9.51 7.31
N GLY A 156 -1.53 10.68 7.88
CA GLY A 156 -0.19 11.16 8.25
C GLY A 156 0.46 10.38 9.40
N CYS A 157 -0.28 9.55 10.15
CA CYS A 157 0.26 8.88 11.32
C CYS A 157 -0.19 7.43 11.53
N GLN A 158 -1.36 7.05 11.04
CA GLN A 158 -1.87 5.69 11.28
C GLN A 158 -1.30 4.69 10.27
N PHE A 159 -0.84 3.56 10.77
CA PHE A 159 -0.28 2.47 10.01
C PHE A 159 -0.82 1.12 10.48
N TYR A 160 -0.65 0.10 9.67
CA TYR A 160 -0.93 -1.28 10.06
C TYR A 160 0.17 -2.23 9.58
N ILE A 161 0.31 -3.34 10.29
CA ILE A 161 1.19 -4.46 9.93
C ILE A 161 0.29 -5.64 9.55
N VAL A 162 0.52 -6.22 8.40
CA VAL A 162 -0.26 -7.36 7.91
C VAL A 162 0.11 -8.62 8.69
N ASP A 163 -0.86 -9.16 9.43
CA ASP A 163 -0.79 -10.50 10.01
C ASP A 163 -1.04 -11.55 8.92
N GLY A 164 -2.11 -11.37 8.16
CA GLY A 164 -2.40 -12.08 6.93
C GLY A 164 -2.92 -13.51 7.09
N THR A 165 -3.58 -13.97 6.06
CA THR A 165 -4.09 -15.36 5.92
C THR A 165 -3.45 -15.99 4.69
N VAL A 166 -3.16 -17.30 4.76
CA VAL A 166 -2.74 -18.09 3.59
C VAL A 166 -3.96 -18.41 2.75
N TYR A 167 -3.86 -18.22 1.46
CA TYR A 167 -4.92 -18.46 0.48
C TYR A 167 -4.58 -19.68 -0.38
N ASP A 168 -5.60 -20.40 -0.83
CA ASP A 168 -5.49 -21.30 -1.97
C ASP A 168 -5.72 -20.52 -3.28
N ASN A 169 -5.39 -21.15 -4.42
CA ASN A 169 -5.53 -20.51 -5.72
C ASN A 169 -7.00 -20.14 -6.04
N ASP A 170 -7.96 -20.95 -5.60
CA ASP A 170 -9.38 -20.70 -5.87
C ASP A 170 -9.86 -19.43 -5.16
N LYS A 171 -9.47 -19.27 -3.89
CA LYS A 171 -9.77 -18.05 -3.13
C LYS A 171 -9.08 -16.82 -3.72
N LEU A 172 -7.83 -16.93 -4.16
CA LEU A 172 -7.15 -15.82 -4.85
C LEU A 172 -7.86 -15.44 -6.16
N ASN A 173 -8.28 -16.42 -6.94
CA ASN A 173 -9.07 -16.18 -8.16
C ASN A 173 -10.41 -15.50 -7.84
N MET A 174 -11.10 -15.90 -6.77
CA MET A 174 -12.33 -15.25 -6.33
C MET A 174 -12.08 -13.79 -5.92
N ILE A 175 -10.99 -13.51 -5.22
CA ILE A 175 -10.58 -12.14 -4.86
C ILE A 175 -10.30 -11.33 -6.12
N ALA A 176 -9.52 -11.87 -7.06
CA ALA A 176 -9.20 -11.23 -8.34
C ALA A 176 -10.47 -10.83 -9.09
N GLN A 177 -11.42 -11.76 -9.24
CA GLN A 177 -12.71 -11.51 -9.92
C GLN A 177 -13.54 -10.43 -9.22
N ARG A 178 -13.62 -10.49 -7.88
CA ARG A 178 -14.43 -9.55 -7.10
C ARG A 178 -13.85 -8.14 -7.05
N THR A 179 -12.53 -8.02 -7.08
CA THR A 179 -11.82 -6.74 -6.95
C THR A 179 -11.34 -6.16 -8.27
N GLY A 180 -11.39 -6.93 -9.36
CA GLY A 180 -10.82 -6.55 -10.66
C GLY A 180 -9.28 -6.54 -10.66
N LYS A 181 -8.63 -7.12 -9.64
CA LYS A 181 -7.17 -7.16 -9.52
C LYS A 181 -6.60 -8.36 -10.27
N THR A 182 -5.34 -8.22 -10.69
CA THR A 182 -4.53 -9.33 -11.24
C THR A 182 -3.30 -9.50 -10.37
N PHE A 183 -2.94 -10.75 -10.08
CA PHE A 183 -1.78 -11.06 -9.25
C PHE A 183 -0.63 -11.60 -10.11
N THR A 184 0.57 -11.10 -9.86
CA THR A 184 1.79 -11.64 -10.49
C THR A 184 2.10 -13.03 -9.92
N PRO A 185 2.91 -13.86 -10.60
CA PRO A 185 3.35 -15.14 -10.06
C PRO A 185 4.01 -15.03 -8.67
N GLU A 186 4.75 -13.96 -8.42
CA GLU A 186 5.38 -13.69 -7.13
C GLU A 186 4.32 -13.43 -6.04
N GLN A 187 3.32 -12.61 -6.34
CA GLN A 187 2.21 -12.36 -5.42
C GLN A 187 1.41 -13.63 -5.13
N VAL A 188 1.10 -14.42 -6.16
CA VAL A 188 0.42 -15.71 -5.98
C VAL A 188 1.24 -16.62 -5.07
N GLN A 189 2.55 -16.76 -5.33
CA GLN A 189 3.43 -17.56 -4.49
C GLN A 189 3.42 -17.06 -3.03
N ALA A 190 3.58 -15.76 -2.79
CA ALA A 190 3.57 -15.20 -1.45
C ALA A 190 2.24 -15.46 -0.73
N TYR A 191 1.11 -15.17 -1.38
CA TYR A 191 -0.22 -15.34 -0.77
C TYR A 191 -0.59 -16.80 -0.51
N THR A 192 -0.06 -17.74 -1.30
CA THR A 192 -0.32 -19.18 -1.10
C THR A 192 0.66 -19.87 -0.16
N THR A 193 1.75 -19.20 0.25
CA THR A 193 2.75 -19.77 1.17
C THR A 193 2.80 -19.05 2.50
N VAL A 194 3.09 -17.76 2.52
CA VAL A 194 3.21 -16.98 3.76
C VAL A 194 1.92 -16.22 4.12
N GLY A 195 1.05 -16.00 3.13
CA GLY A 195 -0.21 -15.30 3.32
C GLY A 195 -0.11 -13.77 3.15
N GLY A 196 -1.22 -13.10 3.45
CA GLY A 196 -1.31 -11.65 3.32
C GLY A 196 -2.75 -11.13 3.28
N ALA A 197 -2.91 -9.95 2.63
CA ALA A 197 -4.20 -9.29 2.44
C ALA A 197 -4.37 -8.82 0.96
N PRO A 198 -4.45 -9.74 -0.01
CA PRO A 198 -4.39 -9.44 -1.45
C PRO A 198 -5.48 -8.46 -1.93
N PHE A 199 -6.59 -8.38 -1.24
CA PHE A 199 -7.69 -7.47 -1.58
C PHE A 199 -7.36 -5.99 -1.38
N LEU A 200 -6.25 -5.65 -0.70
CA LEU A 200 -5.80 -4.27 -0.47
C LEU A 200 -4.76 -3.78 -1.49
N ASP A 201 -4.21 -4.66 -2.34
CA ASP A 201 -3.16 -4.28 -3.29
C ASP A 201 -3.61 -3.18 -4.24
N GLY A 202 -2.76 -2.14 -4.40
CA GLY A 202 -3.06 -0.97 -5.23
C GLY A 202 -4.09 0.00 -4.64
N ASP A 203 -4.58 -0.25 -3.42
CA ASP A 203 -5.53 0.62 -2.72
C ASP A 203 -4.95 1.28 -1.45
N TYR A 204 -3.88 0.73 -0.92
CA TYR A 204 -3.15 1.25 0.25
C TYR A 204 -1.65 1.23 -0.02
N THR A 205 -0.94 2.25 0.44
CA THR A 205 0.53 2.30 0.29
C THR A 205 1.21 1.32 1.23
N VAL A 206 2.00 0.42 0.66
CA VAL A 206 2.93 -0.44 1.39
C VAL A 206 4.29 0.25 1.39
N PHE A 207 4.80 0.65 2.55
CA PHE A 207 6.01 1.47 2.65
C PHE A 207 7.14 0.82 3.45
N GLY A 208 6.96 -0.44 3.85
CA GLY A 208 7.97 -1.20 4.57
C GLY A 208 7.56 -2.63 4.83
N GLU A 209 8.39 -3.34 5.57
CA GLU A 209 8.14 -4.72 5.98
C GLU A 209 8.74 -5.03 7.34
N VAL A 210 8.17 -5.98 8.05
CA VAL A 210 8.73 -6.55 9.29
C VAL A 210 9.89 -7.45 8.92
N ILE A 211 11.07 -7.17 9.49
CA ILE A 211 12.28 -7.97 9.29
C ILE A 211 12.63 -8.84 10.50
N SER A 212 12.00 -8.57 11.66
CA SER A 212 12.10 -9.39 12.88
C SER A 212 10.91 -9.11 13.79
N GLY A 213 10.42 -10.11 14.52
CA GLY A 213 9.33 -9.97 15.48
C GLY A 213 7.94 -10.26 14.91
N MET A 214 7.81 -11.05 13.82
CA MET A 214 6.51 -11.47 13.30
C MET A 214 5.72 -12.31 14.32
N GLU A 215 6.40 -13.05 15.17
CA GLU A 215 5.77 -13.79 16.29
C GLU A 215 5.14 -12.86 17.34
N VAL A 216 5.64 -11.61 17.44
CA VAL A 216 5.04 -10.58 18.29
C VAL A 216 3.77 -10.03 17.62
N VAL A 217 3.80 -9.83 16.29
CA VAL A 217 2.60 -9.46 15.52
C VAL A 217 1.50 -10.49 15.70
N ASP A 218 1.81 -11.79 15.61
CA ASP A 218 0.86 -12.90 15.83
C ASP A 218 0.26 -12.87 17.24
N LYS A 219 1.11 -12.67 18.25
CA LYS A 219 0.66 -12.57 19.65
C LYS A 219 -0.30 -11.39 19.84
N ILE A 220 -0.01 -10.24 19.23
CA ILE A 220 -0.87 -9.06 19.28
C ILE A 220 -2.19 -9.34 18.55
N ALA A 221 -2.14 -9.85 17.32
CA ALA A 221 -3.31 -10.09 16.49
C ALA A 221 -4.31 -11.09 17.13
N SER A 222 -3.81 -12.02 17.94
CA SER A 222 -4.60 -13.05 18.62
C SER A 222 -5.19 -12.64 19.97
N GLN A 223 -4.93 -11.41 20.45
CA GLN A 223 -5.46 -10.97 21.74
C GLN A 223 -6.99 -10.82 21.72
N PRO A 224 -7.66 -10.99 22.86
CA PRO A 224 -9.07 -10.71 23.00
C PRO A 224 -9.39 -9.25 22.60
N LYS A 225 -10.47 -9.07 21.85
CA LYS A 225 -10.92 -7.76 21.36
C LYS A 225 -12.41 -7.57 21.54
N ASP A 226 -12.83 -6.33 21.53
CA ASP A 226 -14.23 -5.95 21.58
C ASP A 226 -14.92 -6.02 20.21
N GLY A 227 -16.21 -5.64 20.17
CA GLY A 227 -16.99 -5.63 18.93
C GLY A 227 -16.56 -4.58 17.90
N ALA A 228 -15.65 -3.69 18.25
CA ALA A 228 -15.04 -2.70 17.36
C ALA A 228 -13.59 -3.07 16.97
N ASP A 229 -13.17 -4.32 17.20
CA ASP A 229 -11.83 -4.84 17.00
C ASP A 229 -10.75 -4.20 17.89
N ARG A 230 -11.11 -3.43 18.92
CA ARG A 230 -10.15 -2.89 19.87
C ARG A 230 -9.73 -3.99 20.86
N PRO A 231 -8.43 -4.16 21.15
CA PRO A 231 -7.97 -5.02 22.23
C PRO A 231 -8.67 -4.70 23.55
N VAL A 232 -9.11 -5.74 24.30
CA VAL A 232 -9.72 -5.58 25.62
C VAL A 232 -8.72 -4.97 26.60
N GLU A 233 -7.46 -5.42 26.53
CA GLU A 233 -6.35 -4.81 27.25
C GLU A 233 -5.49 -4.00 26.30
N ASP A 234 -5.07 -2.82 26.73
CA ASP A 234 -4.31 -1.89 25.90
C ASP A 234 -2.95 -2.47 25.51
N ILE A 235 -2.68 -2.55 24.23
CA ILE A 235 -1.41 -3.00 23.65
C ILE A 235 -0.63 -1.77 23.19
N LYS A 236 0.46 -1.46 23.90
CA LYS A 236 1.17 -0.21 23.75
C LYS A 236 2.47 -0.35 22.96
N ILE A 237 2.74 0.60 22.08
CA ILE A 237 4.09 0.89 21.60
C ILE A 237 4.79 1.68 22.68
N ILE A 238 5.70 1.03 23.42
CA ILE A 238 6.44 1.66 24.53
C ILE A 238 7.37 2.73 23.96
N SER A 239 8.07 2.42 22.87
CA SER A 239 8.90 3.36 22.14
C SER A 239 9.14 2.91 20.71
N ALA A 240 9.36 3.88 19.82
CA ALA A 240 9.85 3.67 18.46
C ALA A 240 11.23 4.31 18.31
N THR A 241 12.21 3.58 17.77
CA THR A 241 13.62 4.05 17.69
C THR A 241 14.24 3.67 16.36
N MET A 242 14.92 4.64 15.73
CA MET A 242 15.73 4.40 14.54
C MET A 242 16.90 3.49 14.87
N LEU A 243 17.12 2.44 14.07
CA LEU A 243 18.32 1.60 14.14
C LEU A 243 19.39 2.13 13.17
N ARG A 244 20.62 2.09 13.60
CA ARG A 244 21.80 2.47 12.80
C ARG A 244 22.30 1.30 11.96
#